data_c6880afcb446a667e09e0383a3dc4dd9
#
_entry.id   c6880afcb446a667e09e0383a3dc4dd9
#
_cell.length_a   1.000
_cell.length_b   1.000
_cell.length_c   1.000
_cell.angle_alpha   90.00
_cell.angle_beta   90.00
_cell.angle_gamma   90.00
#
_symmetry.space_group_name_H-M   'P 1'
#
loop_
_entity.id
_entity.type
_entity.pdbx_description
1 polymer ?
#
loop_
_entity_poly.entity_id
_entity_poly.type
_entity_poly.pdbx_seq_one_letter_code
_entity_poly.pdbx_strand_id
1 'polypeptide(L)'
;FCKQGQGHIDRPSAIMTLTDFQQIITKLPKSIYWITLYFQGEPLLDKTIIEKIKYLRANNYFVEISTNAQNINEEMATALVESGINRIIISMDGISQKTYEKYRINGKINKVFEAISNLLESKKKLNKKNPKIIIQYIVFKHNESEIYQFKKMMKKLDVTIRIKNAQLEDDAIDYLPNNKKYRRYKINNDKLQLNKSLPKPCYRLWKEIIFLQNAQIAICCQDKNGELINETWHKKTIKQIWSSQELNAIRQKTLIGNNLEICKNCDI
;
A
#
# COMPACT_ATOMS: atom_id res chain seq x y z
N PHE A 1 -13.21 -6.24 -2.75
CA PHE A 1 -11.90 -6.90 -2.64
C PHE A 1 -10.97 -6.26 -1.62
N CYS A 2 -11.25 -5.05 -1.14
CA CYS A 2 -10.49 -4.44 -0.05
C CYS A 2 -11.09 -4.88 1.29
N LYS A 3 -10.41 -5.76 2.02
CA LYS A 3 -10.90 -6.28 3.32
C LYS A 3 -11.22 -5.17 4.32
N GLN A 4 -10.44 -4.07 4.34
CA GLN A 4 -10.75 -2.90 5.16
C GLN A 4 -12.07 -2.24 4.73
N GLY A 5 -12.27 -2.03 3.42
CA GLY A 5 -13.49 -1.41 2.90
C GLY A 5 -14.75 -2.28 3.04
N GLN A 6 -14.57 -3.60 3.19
CA GLN A 6 -15.65 -4.56 3.41
C GLN A 6 -15.92 -4.85 4.89
N GLY A 7 -15.18 -4.23 5.81
CA GLY A 7 -15.31 -4.48 7.25
C GLY A 7 -14.73 -5.83 7.72
N HIS A 8 -13.92 -6.49 6.90
CA HIS A 8 -13.31 -7.80 7.22
C HIS A 8 -11.95 -7.65 7.93
N ILE A 9 -11.80 -6.63 8.76
CA ILE A 9 -10.65 -6.42 9.63
C ILE A 9 -11.14 -6.40 11.07
N ASP A 10 -10.71 -7.36 11.85
CA ASP A 10 -11.21 -7.57 13.22
C ASP A 10 -10.63 -6.58 14.23
N ARG A 11 -9.44 -6.03 13.95
CA ARG A 11 -8.83 -5.03 14.83
C ARG A 11 -9.57 -3.68 14.76
N PRO A 12 -9.65 -2.94 15.89
CA PRO A 12 -10.28 -1.62 15.91
C PRO A 12 -9.70 -0.67 14.85
N SER A 13 -10.57 0.06 14.18
CA SER A 13 -10.14 1.12 13.25
C SER A 13 -9.67 2.33 14.05
N ALA A 14 -8.39 2.65 13.99
CA ALA A 14 -7.78 3.78 14.66
C ALA A 14 -6.55 4.29 13.91
N ILE A 15 -6.10 5.47 14.25
CA ILE A 15 -4.88 6.11 13.73
C ILE A 15 -3.81 6.02 14.84
N MET A 16 -2.60 5.61 14.47
CA MET A 16 -1.46 5.63 15.39
C MET A 16 -1.18 7.05 15.85
N THR A 17 -1.06 7.28 17.15
CA THR A 17 -0.76 8.61 17.69
C THR A 17 0.63 9.09 17.24
N LEU A 18 0.85 10.40 17.26
CA LEU A 18 2.17 10.95 16.95
C LEU A 18 3.22 10.49 17.97
N THR A 19 2.85 10.38 19.24
CA THR A 19 3.72 9.91 20.32
C THR A 19 4.15 8.46 20.11
N ASP A 20 3.21 7.55 19.86
CA ASP A 20 3.53 6.14 19.59
C ASP A 20 4.40 6.00 18.34
N PHE A 21 4.07 6.74 17.30
CA PHE A 21 4.85 6.79 16.08
C PHE A 21 6.30 7.21 16.36
N GLN A 22 6.52 8.30 17.09
CA GLN A 22 7.87 8.78 17.44
C GLN A 22 8.62 7.75 18.30
N GLN A 23 7.95 7.12 19.27
CA GLN A 23 8.54 6.04 20.08
C GLN A 23 9.01 4.87 19.21
N ILE A 24 8.24 4.47 18.21
CA ILE A 24 8.64 3.41 17.28
C ILE A 24 9.91 3.85 16.52
N ILE A 25 9.91 5.05 15.96
CA ILE A 25 11.03 5.53 15.14
C ILE A 25 12.33 5.61 15.93
N THR A 26 12.28 6.04 17.19
CA THR A 26 13.49 6.09 18.05
C THR A 26 14.07 4.71 18.36
N LYS A 27 13.26 3.63 18.27
CA LYS A 27 13.69 2.25 18.51
C LYS A 27 14.16 1.52 17.24
N LEU A 28 14.01 2.15 16.04
CA LEU A 28 14.40 1.51 14.79
C LEU A 28 15.93 1.35 14.66
N PRO A 29 16.41 0.22 14.15
CA PRO A 29 17.82 0.05 13.80
C PRO A 29 18.24 1.07 12.72
N LYS A 30 19.49 1.55 12.77
CA LYS A 30 20.05 2.48 11.76
C LYS A 30 20.07 1.94 10.33
N SER A 31 19.95 0.63 10.16
CA SER A 31 19.86 -0.03 8.84
C SER A 31 18.51 0.16 8.14
N ILE A 32 17.48 0.61 8.88
CA ILE A 32 16.19 0.96 8.28
C ILE A 32 16.30 2.36 7.67
N TYR A 33 15.97 2.48 6.41
CA TYR A 33 16.01 3.75 5.68
C TYR A 33 14.72 4.10 4.96
N TRP A 34 13.79 3.15 4.85
CA TRP A 34 12.53 3.31 4.11
C TRP A 34 11.34 3.09 5.04
N ILE A 35 10.49 4.09 5.14
CA ILE A 35 9.26 4.05 5.93
C ILE A 35 8.06 4.27 5.00
N THR A 36 7.12 3.33 5.06
CA THR A 36 5.84 3.42 4.36
C THR A 36 4.76 3.77 5.37
N LEU A 37 4.14 4.94 5.23
CA LEU A 37 3.13 5.45 6.15
C LEU A 37 1.71 5.03 5.72
N TYR A 38 1.56 3.78 5.36
CA TYR A 38 0.26 3.14 5.14
C TYR A 38 0.40 1.63 5.24
N PHE A 39 -0.67 0.98 5.65
CA PHE A 39 -0.82 -0.46 5.54
C PHE A 39 -2.23 -0.79 5.08
N GLN A 40 -3.22 -0.25 5.76
CA GLN A 40 -4.65 -0.32 5.47
C GLN A 40 -5.28 1.04 5.75
N GLY A 41 -6.44 1.30 5.15
CA GLY A 41 -7.11 2.58 5.27
C GLY A 41 -6.52 3.66 4.34
N GLU A 42 -6.76 4.92 4.70
CA GLU A 42 -6.34 6.10 3.95
C GLU A 42 -5.43 6.97 4.82
N PRO A 43 -4.14 7.14 4.47
CA PRO A 43 -3.20 7.89 5.29
C PRO A 43 -3.55 9.36 5.47
N LEU A 44 -4.25 9.99 4.50
CA LEU A 44 -4.62 11.39 4.56
C LEU A 44 -5.84 11.68 5.47
N LEU A 45 -6.39 10.66 6.14
CA LEU A 45 -7.33 10.84 7.24
C LEU A 45 -6.61 11.12 8.58
N ASP A 46 -5.31 10.86 8.63
CA ASP A 46 -4.47 11.18 9.77
C ASP A 46 -4.12 12.68 9.78
N LYS A 47 -4.69 13.42 10.71
CA LYS A 47 -4.45 14.87 10.86
C LYS A 47 -2.98 15.21 11.17
N THR A 48 -2.21 14.24 11.68
CA THR A 48 -0.78 14.41 12.01
C THR A 48 0.15 13.87 10.91
N ILE A 49 -0.36 13.50 9.75
CA ILE A 49 0.43 12.86 8.69
C ILE A 49 1.59 13.75 8.21
N ILE A 50 1.36 15.05 8.07
CA ILE A 50 2.40 16.00 7.63
C ILE A 50 3.51 16.10 8.67
N GLU A 51 3.18 16.14 9.96
CA GLU A 51 4.15 16.15 11.06
C GLU A 51 4.98 14.86 11.08
N LYS A 52 4.33 13.70 10.92
CA LYS A 52 5.00 12.40 10.81
C LYS A 52 5.97 12.35 9.63
N ILE A 53 5.56 12.86 8.46
CA ILE A 53 6.44 12.93 7.29
C ILE A 53 7.64 13.85 7.57
N LYS A 54 7.41 15.07 8.08
CA LYS A 54 8.49 16.03 8.42
C LYS A 54 9.48 15.42 9.43
N TYR A 55 8.96 14.76 10.47
CA TYR A 55 9.78 14.08 11.46
C TYR A 55 10.69 13.01 10.84
N LEU A 56 10.15 12.16 9.97
CA LEU A 56 10.92 11.14 9.25
C LEU A 56 11.97 11.77 8.33
N ARG A 57 11.59 12.82 7.60
CA ARG A 57 12.49 13.50 6.66
C ARG A 57 13.63 14.19 7.38
N ALA A 58 13.39 14.78 8.55
CA ALA A 58 14.44 15.35 9.41
C ALA A 58 15.42 14.27 9.91
N ASN A 59 14.96 13.02 10.04
CA ASN A 59 15.78 11.88 10.43
C ASN A 59 16.31 11.06 9.22
N ASN A 60 16.32 11.64 8.02
CA ASN A 60 16.87 11.08 6.77
C ASN A 60 16.18 9.78 6.26
N TYR A 61 14.98 9.45 6.70
CA TYR A 61 14.25 8.33 6.14
C TYR A 61 13.70 8.65 4.75
N PHE A 62 13.68 7.66 3.86
CA PHE A 62 12.88 7.70 2.65
C PHE A 62 11.41 7.43 3.02
N VAL A 63 10.51 8.35 2.67
CA VAL A 63 9.11 8.31 3.08
C VAL A 63 8.19 8.14 1.88
N GLU A 64 7.27 7.18 1.99
CA GLU A 64 6.25 6.88 0.97
C GLU A 64 4.87 6.79 1.59
N ILE A 65 3.85 7.29 0.87
CA ILE A 65 2.43 7.04 1.12
C ILE A 65 1.75 6.47 -0.11
N SER A 66 0.62 5.77 0.11
CA SER A 66 -0.34 5.43 -0.96
C SER A 66 -1.72 5.91 -0.55
N THR A 67 -2.38 6.65 -1.42
CA THR A 67 -3.63 7.36 -1.13
C THR A 67 -4.67 7.15 -2.24
N ASN A 68 -5.95 7.24 -1.88
CA ASN A 68 -7.05 7.34 -2.84
C ASN A 68 -7.20 8.74 -3.44
N ALA A 69 -6.41 9.71 -2.95
CA ALA A 69 -6.35 11.10 -3.40
C ALA A 69 -7.67 11.90 -3.30
N GLN A 70 -8.64 11.45 -2.50
CA GLN A 70 -9.92 12.17 -2.36
C GLN A 70 -9.79 13.44 -1.51
N ASN A 71 -8.71 13.59 -0.74
CA ASN A 71 -8.49 14.69 0.22
C ASN A 71 -7.24 15.53 -0.13
N ILE A 72 -6.79 15.53 -1.39
CA ILE A 72 -5.65 16.36 -1.83
C ILE A 72 -6.19 17.60 -2.55
N ASN A 73 -6.58 18.60 -1.78
CA ASN A 73 -6.80 19.97 -2.27
C ASN A 73 -5.46 20.71 -2.45
N GLU A 74 -5.48 21.98 -2.87
CA GLU A 74 -4.27 22.78 -3.09
C GLU A 74 -3.42 22.93 -1.81
N GLU A 75 -4.07 23.15 -0.65
CA GLU A 75 -3.40 23.27 0.64
C GLU A 75 -2.68 21.97 1.03
N MET A 76 -3.38 20.83 0.96
CA MET A 76 -2.80 19.52 1.27
C MET A 76 -1.68 19.15 0.28
N ALA A 77 -1.82 19.47 -1.00
CA ALA A 77 -0.79 19.24 -2.00
C ALA A 77 0.48 20.05 -1.67
N THR A 78 0.33 21.31 -1.33
CA THR A 78 1.43 22.19 -0.90
C THR A 78 2.11 21.64 0.36
N ALA A 79 1.35 21.29 1.39
CA ALA A 79 1.87 20.72 2.63
C ALA A 79 2.63 19.40 2.40
N LEU A 80 2.14 18.52 1.52
CA LEU A 80 2.82 17.29 1.14
C LEU A 80 4.15 17.56 0.43
N VAL A 81 4.20 18.51 -0.48
CA VAL A 81 5.44 18.87 -1.19
C VAL A 81 6.44 19.52 -0.25
N GLU A 82 6.03 20.45 0.62
CA GLU A 82 6.86 21.11 1.62
C GLU A 82 7.38 20.15 2.69
N SER A 83 6.60 19.13 3.03
CA SER A 83 7.04 18.10 4.01
C SER A 83 8.28 17.33 3.57
N GLY A 84 8.64 17.44 2.27
CA GLY A 84 9.78 16.73 1.70
C GLY A 84 9.54 15.23 1.47
N ILE A 85 8.28 14.77 1.47
CA ILE A 85 7.96 13.37 1.17
C ILE A 85 8.62 12.93 -0.15
N ASN A 86 9.14 11.70 -0.19
CA ASN A 86 9.88 11.22 -1.35
C ASN A 86 8.97 10.65 -2.44
N ARG A 87 7.87 9.98 -2.06
CA ARG A 87 6.99 9.30 -3.02
C ARG A 87 5.55 9.32 -2.57
N ILE A 88 4.66 9.58 -3.52
CA ILE A 88 3.21 9.46 -3.35
C ILE A 88 2.69 8.51 -4.43
N ILE A 89 2.01 7.44 -4.00
CA ILE A 89 1.30 6.53 -4.89
C ILE A 89 -0.17 6.94 -4.87
N ILE A 90 -0.70 7.31 -6.01
CA ILE A 90 -2.11 7.67 -6.21
C ILE A 90 -2.82 6.48 -6.85
N SER A 91 -3.86 6.00 -6.21
CA SER A 91 -4.69 4.92 -6.72
C SER A 91 -5.75 5.44 -7.67
N MET A 92 -5.66 5.04 -8.96
CA MET A 92 -6.57 5.50 -10.01
C MET A 92 -6.99 4.32 -10.89
N ASP A 93 -8.05 3.61 -10.50
CA ASP A 93 -8.47 2.36 -11.10
C ASP A 93 -9.61 2.52 -12.12
N GLY A 94 -9.59 3.62 -12.87
CA GLY A 94 -10.50 4.01 -13.95
C GLY A 94 -10.21 5.44 -14.40
N ILE A 95 -10.66 5.82 -15.60
CA ILE A 95 -10.54 7.20 -16.13
C ILE A 95 -11.90 7.90 -16.30
N SER A 96 -12.99 7.13 -16.18
CA SER A 96 -14.36 7.65 -16.12
C SER A 96 -14.95 7.39 -14.75
N GLN A 97 -15.92 8.21 -14.32
CA GLN A 97 -16.62 8.00 -13.02
C GLN A 97 -17.27 6.62 -12.98
N LYS A 98 -17.95 6.24 -14.08
CA LYS A 98 -18.64 4.94 -14.20
C LYS A 98 -17.71 3.75 -13.98
N THR A 99 -16.48 3.82 -14.48
CA THR A 99 -15.50 2.73 -14.37
C THR A 99 -14.80 2.78 -13.02
N TYR A 100 -14.42 3.98 -12.57
CA TYR A 100 -13.69 4.19 -11.32
C TYR A 100 -14.50 3.73 -10.09
N GLU A 101 -15.79 4.10 -10.00
CA GLU A 101 -16.62 3.82 -8.83
C GLU A 101 -16.99 2.33 -8.67
N LYS A 102 -16.84 1.52 -9.72
CA LYS A 102 -17.08 0.06 -9.61
C LYS A 102 -16.16 -0.62 -8.61
N TYR A 103 -14.97 -0.07 -8.42
CA TYR A 103 -14.01 -0.56 -7.43
C TYR A 103 -13.80 0.43 -6.29
N ARG A 104 -13.75 1.72 -6.60
CA ARG A 104 -13.56 2.82 -5.64
C ARG A 104 -14.92 3.39 -5.23
N ILE A 105 -15.70 2.57 -4.51
CA ILE A 105 -17.06 2.91 -4.08
C ILE A 105 -17.07 4.28 -3.38
N ASN A 106 -18.02 5.15 -3.75
CA ASN A 106 -18.16 6.54 -3.30
C ASN A 106 -16.99 7.48 -3.68
N GLY A 107 -15.95 6.97 -4.35
CA GLY A 107 -14.85 7.79 -4.84
C GLY A 107 -15.26 8.66 -6.03
N LYS A 108 -14.66 9.85 -6.15
CA LYS A 108 -14.86 10.78 -7.25
C LYS A 108 -13.60 10.87 -8.09
N ILE A 109 -13.68 10.45 -9.36
CA ILE A 109 -12.51 10.45 -10.26
C ILE A 109 -11.99 11.87 -10.50
N ASN A 110 -12.86 12.89 -10.58
CA ASN A 110 -12.43 14.28 -10.75
C ASN A 110 -11.51 14.74 -9.62
N LYS A 111 -11.78 14.33 -8.36
CA LYS A 111 -10.87 14.63 -7.23
C LYS A 111 -9.49 14.03 -7.41
N VAL A 112 -9.39 12.87 -8.06
CA VAL A 112 -8.08 12.26 -8.35
C VAL A 112 -7.32 13.08 -9.41
N PHE A 113 -7.99 13.56 -10.45
CA PHE A 113 -7.37 14.44 -11.43
C PHE A 113 -6.95 15.78 -10.83
N GLU A 114 -7.81 16.40 -10.02
CA GLU A 114 -7.50 17.62 -9.28
C GLU A 114 -6.29 17.43 -8.36
N ALA A 115 -6.24 16.33 -7.61
CA ALA A 115 -5.11 15.99 -6.75
C ALA A 115 -3.79 15.86 -7.50
N ILE A 116 -3.80 15.23 -8.68
CA ILE A 116 -2.61 15.12 -9.55
C ILE A 116 -2.18 16.51 -10.01
N SER A 117 -3.11 17.36 -10.49
CA SER A 117 -2.82 18.74 -10.91
C SER A 117 -2.23 19.56 -9.76
N ASN A 118 -2.90 19.57 -8.60
CA ASN A 118 -2.46 20.31 -7.43
C ASN A 118 -1.05 19.92 -6.98
N LEU A 119 -0.71 18.62 -6.96
CA LEU A 119 0.63 18.14 -6.61
C LEU A 119 1.68 18.60 -7.63
N LEU A 120 1.40 18.53 -8.93
CA LEU A 120 2.32 18.95 -9.98
C LEU A 120 2.54 20.47 -9.95
N GLU A 121 1.48 21.24 -9.75
CA GLU A 121 1.54 22.70 -9.62
C GLU A 121 2.31 23.11 -8.36
N SER A 122 2.06 22.47 -7.21
CA SER A 122 2.79 22.73 -5.97
C SER A 122 4.28 22.41 -6.13
N LYS A 123 4.63 21.30 -6.79
CA LYS A 123 6.04 20.97 -7.11
C LYS A 123 6.68 22.08 -7.95
N LYS A 124 5.98 22.59 -8.96
CA LYS A 124 6.46 23.66 -9.83
C LYS A 124 6.60 24.98 -9.07
N LYS A 125 5.56 25.40 -8.35
CA LYS A 125 5.54 26.65 -7.55
C LYS A 125 6.69 26.67 -6.51
N LEU A 126 6.95 25.55 -5.85
CA LEU A 126 7.97 25.41 -4.82
C LEU A 126 9.35 25.00 -5.36
N ASN A 127 9.50 24.83 -6.66
CA ASN A 127 10.72 24.36 -7.32
C ASN A 127 11.29 23.07 -6.68
N LYS A 128 10.43 22.09 -6.39
CA LYS A 128 10.78 20.82 -5.75
C LYS A 128 10.76 19.67 -6.76
N LYS A 129 11.80 18.81 -6.72
CA LYS A 129 11.85 17.56 -7.49
C LYS A 129 10.97 16.47 -6.88
N ASN A 130 10.87 16.42 -5.56
CA ASN A 130 10.00 15.50 -4.82
C ASN A 130 8.63 16.14 -4.53
N PRO A 131 7.60 15.31 -4.30
CA PRO A 131 7.58 13.86 -4.37
C PRO A 131 7.63 13.29 -5.80
N LYS A 132 8.18 12.06 -5.94
CA LYS A 132 7.90 11.23 -7.12
C LYS A 132 6.46 10.79 -7.07
N ILE A 133 5.66 11.16 -8.06
CA ILE A 133 4.24 10.79 -8.14
C ILE A 133 4.11 9.52 -8.99
N ILE A 134 3.48 8.48 -8.41
CA ILE A 134 3.19 7.23 -9.10
C ILE A 134 1.69 7.08 -9.21
N ILE A 135 1.17 6.99 -10.43
CA ILE A 135 -0.23 6.67 -10.66
C ILE A 135 -0.36 5.16 -10.81
N GLN A 136 -0.98 4.53 -9.81
CA GLN A 136 -1.21 3.09 -9.78
C GLN A 136 -2.60 2.76 -10.33
N TYR A 137 -2.65 1.81 -11.26
CA TYR A 137 -3.86 1.33 -11.89
C TYR A 137 -3.95 -0.18 -11.71
N ILE A 138 -4.94 -0.66 -10.98
CA ILE A 138 -5.24 -2.09 -10.83
C ILE A 138 -6.19 -2.49 -11.95
N VAL A 139 -5.83 -3.50 -12.71
CA VAL A 139 -6.62 -3.95 -13.85
C VAL A 139 -7.65 -4.98 -13.43
N PHE A 140 -8.90 -4.68 -13.77
CA PHE A 140 -10.06 -5.55 -13.67
C PHE A 140 -10.71 -5.71 -15.05
N LYS A 141 -11.62 -6.66 -15.22
CA LYS A 141 -12.38 -6.86 -16.45
C LYS A 141 -13.11 -5.59 -16.92
N HIS A 142 -13.68 -4.86 -15.97
CA HIS A 142 -14.51 -3.67 -16.29
C HIS A 142 -13.69 -2.41 -16.68
N ASN A 143 -12.38 -2.38 -16.39
CA ASN A 143 -11.55 -1.22 -16.68
C ASN A 143 -10.38 -1.50 -17.65
N GLU A 144 -10.19 -2.75 -18.11
CA GLU A 144 -9.06 -3.12 -18.96
C GLU A 144 -9.06 -2.39 -20.31
N SER A 145 -10.23 -2.05 -20.85
CA SER A 145 -10.37 -1.31 -22.11
C SER A 145 -9.84 0.13 -22.01
N GLU A 146 -9.83 0.72 -20.82
CA GLU A 146 -9.37 2.12 -20.61
C GLU A 146 -7.84 2.25 -20.52
N ILE A 147 -7.09 1.14 -20.40
CA ILE A 147 -5.63 1.18 -20.14
C ILE A 147 -4.85 1.95 -21.20
N TYR A 148 -5.22 1.82 -22.47
CA TYR A 148 -4.54 2.54 -23.55
C TYR A 148 -4.71 4.05 -23.39
N GLN A 149 -5.95 4.50 -23.18
CA GLN A 149 -6.26 5.92 -23.00
C GLN A 149 -5.64 6.45 -21.69
N PHE A 150 -5.74 5.69 -20.59
CA PHE A 150 -5.06 6.00 -19.33
C PHE A 150 -3.56 6.28 -19.54
N LYS A 151 -2.86 5.36 -20.21
CA LYS A 151 -1.43 5.54 -20.49
C LYS A 151 -1.15 6.78 -21.34
N LYS A 152 -1.97 7.04 -22.36
CA LYS A 152 -1.85 8.21 -23.22
C LYS A 152 -2.03 9.52 -22.44
N MET A 153 -2.98 9.57 -21.51
CA MET A 153 -3.22 10.72 -20.64
C MET A 153 -2.04 10.94 -19.67
N MET A 154 -1.63 9.91 -18.95
CA MET A 154 -0.59 10.03 -17.92
C MET A 154 0.81 10.30 -18.50
N LYS A 155 1.11 9.86 -19.72
CA LYS A 155 2.39 10.16 -20.40
C LYS A 155 2.63 11.65 -20.66
N LYS A 156 1.58 12.47 -20.64
CA LYS A 156 1.69 13.94 -20.83
C LYS A 156 2.07 14.67 -19.54
N LEU A 157 2.09 13.96 -18.41
CA LEU A 157 2.32 14.50 -17.07
C LEU A 157 3.67 13.99 -16.51
N ASP A 158 4.27 14.76 -15.60
CA ASP A 158 5.47 14.35 -14.85
C ASP A 158 5.11 13.32 -13.76
N VAL A 159 4.65 12.15 -14.19
CA VAL A 159 4.25 11.05 -13.31
C VAL A 159 4.78 9.70 -13.81
N THR A 160 4.92 8.76 -12.89
CA THR A 160 5.25 7.36 -13.23
C THR A 160 3.97 6.53 -13.26
N ILE A 161 3.79 5.69 -14.26
CA ILE A 161 2.66 4.76 -14.36
C ILE A 161 3.06 3.40 -13.77
N ARG A 162 2.19 2.85 -12.90
CA ARG A 162 2.30 1.49 -12.36
C ARG A 162 1.01 0.71 -12.63
N ILE A 163 1.07 -0.25 -13.55
CA ILE A 163 -0.05 -1.17 -13.79
C ILE A 163 0.10 -2.39 -12.88
N LYS A 164 -0.95 -2.77 -12.19
CA LYS A 164 -1.00 -3.95 -11.33
C LYS A 164 -2.13 -4.90 -11.73
N ASN A 165 -1.90 -6.18 -11.54
CA ASN A 165 -2.93 -7.20 -11.65
C ASN A 165 -3.74 -7.25 -10.35
N ALA A 166 -5.06 -7.40 -10.48
CA ALA A 166 -5.94 -7.49 -9.32
C ALA A 166 -5.66 -8.75 -8.50
N GLN A 167 -5.71 -8.61 -7.17
CA GLN A 167 -5.82 -9.74 -6.25
C GLN A 167 -7.31 -10.01 -6.04
N LEU A 168 -7.76 -11.22 -6.34
CA LEU A 168 -9.15 -11.65 -6.31
C LEU A 168 -9.28 -12.90 -5.44
N GLU A 169 -10.46 -13.11 -4.88
CA GLU A 169 -10.89 -14.35 -4.27
C GLU A 169 -11.83 -15.09 -5.24
N ASP A 170 -12.17 -16.34 -4.98
CA ASP A 170 -12.94 -17.17 -5.91
C ASP A 170 -14.34 -16.60 -6.21
N ASP A 171 -14.96 -15.92 -5.28
CA ASP A 171 -16.24 -15.21 -5.44
C ASP A 171 -16.17 -14.00 -6.37
N ALA A 172 -14.98 -13.60 -6.75
CA ALA A 172 -14.71 -12.43 -7.59
C ALA A 172 -14.19 -12.79 -9.00
N ILE A 173 -14.42 -14.01 -9.46
CA ILE A 173 -13.95 -14.51 -10.76
C ILE A 173 -14.44 -13.65 -11.94
N ASP A 174 -15.62 -13.07 -11.85
CA ASP A 174 -16.21 -12.20 -12.87
C ASP A 174 -15.45 -10.89 -13.08
N TYR A 175 -14.60 -10.52 -12.14
CA TYR A 175 -13.74 -9.33 -12.25
C TYR A 175 -12.40 -9.62 -12.91
N LEU A 176 -12.11 -10.89 -13.23
CA LEU A 176 -10.84 -11.28 -13.87
C LEU A 176 -10.76 -10.69 -15.29
N PRO A 177 -9.68 -9.94 -15.62
CA PRO A 177 -9.52 -9.34 -16.95
C PRO A 177 -9.62 -10.37 -18.08
N ASN A 178 -10.18 -10.00 -19.24
CA ASN A 178 -10.19 -10.86 -20.43
C ASN A 178 -8.80 -11.01 -21.01
N ASN A 179 -8.00 -9.94 -21.00
CA ASN A 179 -6.62 -9.96 -21.48
C ASN A 179 -5.71 -10.71 -20.51
N LYS A 180 -5.19 -11.85 -20.94
CA LYS A 180 -4.29 -12.73 -20.15
C LYS A 180 -3.05 -12.00 -19.60
N LYS A 181 -2.56 -10.95 -20.27
CA LYS A 181 -1.43 -10.13 -19.81
C LYS A 181 -1.66 -9.50 -18.44
N TYR A 182 -2.91 -9.18 -18.10
CA TYR A 182 -3.31 -8.53 -16.86
C TYR A 182 -3.91 -9.50 -15.85
N ARG A 183 -3.88 -10.81 -16.14
CA ARG A 183 -4.35 -11.84 -15.22
C ARG A 183 -3.26 -12.24 -14.23
N ARG A 184 -3.61 -12.22 -12.97
CA ARG A 184 -2.83 -12.83 -11.89
C ARG A 184 -3.12 -14.33 -11.79
N TYR A 185 -4.30 -14.74 -12.25
CA TYR A 185 -4.85 -16.09 -12.13
C TYR A 185 -5.21 -16.68 -13.48
N LYS A 186 -5.19 -18.02 -13.53
CA LYS A 186 -5.94 -18.84 -14.48
C LYS A 186 -7.17 -19.43 -13.78
N ILE A 187 -8.20 -19.77 -14.55
CA ILE A 187 -9.38 -20.48 -14.06
C ILE A 187 -9.12 -21.97 -14.22
N ASN A 188 -9.32 -22.72 -13.14
CA ASN A 188 -9.26 -24.18 -13.13
C ASN A 188 -10.39 -24.72 -12.26
N ASN A 189 -11.32 -25.50 -12.85
CA ASN A 189 -12.51 -26.01 -12.17
C ASN A 189 -13.27 -24.93 -11.39
N ASP A 190 -13.60 -23.82 -12.06
CA ASP A 190 -14.31 -22.64 -11.53
C ASP A 190 -13.65 -21.99 -10.31
N LYS A 191 -12.33 -22.23 -10.10
CA LYS A 191 -11.54 -21.61 -9.05
C LYS A 191 -10.38 -20.82 -9.64
N LEU A 192 -9.98 -19.77 -8.92
CA LEU A 192 -8.82 -18.97 -9.27
C LEU A 192 -7.53 -19.66 -8.80
N GLN A 193 -6.66 -19.97 -9.74
CA GLN A 193 -5.32 -20.50 -9.46
C GLN A 193 -4.27 -19.48 -9.88
N LEU A 194 -3.33 -19.15 -9.00
CA LEU A 194 -2.23 -18.25 -9.30
C LEU A 194 -1.43 -18.73 -10.53
N ASN A 195 -1.11 -17.79 -11.43
CA ASN A 195 -0.24 -18.05 -12.59
C ASN A 195 1.22 -18.31 -12.19
N LYS A 196 1.63 -17.76 -11.05
CA LYS A 196 3.00 -17.89 -10.53
C LYS A 196 2.93 -18.45 -9.11
N SER A 197 3.80 -19.38 -8.80
CA SER A 197 4.01 -19.80 -7.42
C SER A 197 4.74 -18.70 -6.64
N LEU A 198 4.54 -18.67 -5.32
CA LEU A 198 5.35 -17.86 -4.42
C LEU A 198 6.84 -18.13 -4.64
N PRO A 199 7.68 -17.10 -4.71
CA PRO A 199 9.11 -17.29 -4.62
C PRO A 199 9.47 -17.92 -3.28
N LYS A 200 10.38 -18.85 -3.31
CA LYS A 200 10.92 -19.51 -2.11
C LYS A 200 12.39 -19.10 -1.94
N PRO A 201 12.76 -18.53 -0.83
CA PRO A 201 11.96 -18.09 0.33
C PRO A 201 11.19 -16.79 0.07
N CYS A 202 10.18 -16.53 0.93
CA CYS A 202 9.48 -15.25 0.93
C CYS A 202 10.38 -14.15 1.53
N TYR A 203 11.05 -13.37 0.70
CA TYR A 203 12.01 -12.34 1.14
C TYR A 203 11.41 -11.25 2.03
N ARG A 204 10.10 -11.04 2.02
CA ARG A 204 9.45 -10.04 2.89
C ARG A 204 9.70 -10.28 4.36
N LEU A 205 9.68 -11.54 4.79
CA LEU A 205 9.93 -11.94 6.18
C LEU A 205 11.33 -11.56 6.69
N TRP A 206 12.24 -11.17 5.79
CA TRP A 206 13.61 -10.73 6.12
C TRP A 206 13.87 -9.26 5.80
N LYS A 207 12.88 -8.52 5.27
CA LYS A 207 13.09 -7.15 4.80
C LYS A 207 12.14 -6.13 5.40
N GLU A 208 10.99 -6.54 5.91
CA GLU A 208 9.97 -5.62 6.39
C GLU A 208 9.31 -6.09 7.67
N ILE A 209 8.84 -5.13 8.44
CA ILE A 209 8.04 -5.29 9.64
C ILE A 209 6.98 -4.19 9.64
N ILE A 210 5.78 -4.50 10.11
CA ILE A 210 4.65 -3.58 10.10
C ILE A 210 4.19 -3.34 11.54
N PHE A 211 4.15 -2.08 11.95
CA PHE A 211 3.67 -1.65 13.25
C PHE A 211 2.22 -1.22 13.13
N LEU A 212 1.34 -1.88 13.85
CA LEU A 212 -0.09 -1.57 13.88
C LEU A 212 -0.40 -0.60 15.02
N GLN A 213 -1.50 0.17 14.87
CA GLN A 213 -1.91 1.17 15.85
C GLN A 213 -2.34 0.59 17.21
N ASN A 214 -2.71 -0.70 17.25
CA ASN A 214 -3.07 -1.44 18.47
C ASN A 214 -1.86 -2.11 19.14
N ALA A 215 -0.66 -1.64 18.84
CA ALA A 215 0.64 -2.13 19.30
C ALA A 215 1.08 -3.49 18.75
N GLN A 216 0.24 -4.21 18.01
CA GLN A 216 0.61 -5.48 17.39
C GLN A 216 1.61 -5.29 16.25
N ILE A 217 2.27 -6.36 15.89
CA ILE A 217 3.22 -6.46 14.79
C ILE A 217 2.63 -7.38 13.72
N ALA A 218 2.55 -6.90 12.49
CA ALA A 218 2.31 -7.74 11.33
C ALA A 218 3.62 -7.97 10.56
N ILE A 219 3.82 -9.17 10.07
CA ILE A 219 5.09 -9.58 9.42
C ILE A 219 5.01 -9.61 7.91
N CYS A 220 3.84 -9.42 7.34
CA CYS A 220 3.66 -9.28 5.89
C CYS A 220 2.34 -8.58 5.56
N CYS A 221 2.16 -8.20 4.28
CA CYS A 221 0.95 -7.51 3.83
C CYS A 221 -0.31 -8.38 3.82
N GLN A 222 -0.23 -9.69 3.99
CA GLN A 222 -1.38 -10.59 4.13
C GLN A 222 -1.82 -10.73 5.59
N ASP A 223 -0.95 -10.49 6.54
CA ASP A 223 -1.22 -10.50 7.97
C ASP A 223 -1.98 -9.23 8.40
N LYS A 224 -3.25 -9.15 7.97
CA LYS A 224 -4.07 -7.93 8.08
C LYS A 224 -4.34 -7.51 9.52
N ASN A 225 -4.49 -8.48 10.40
CA ASN A 225 -4.81 -8.27 11.81
C ASN A 225 -3.57 -8.27 12.72
N GLY A 226 -2.41 -8.73 12.23
CA GLY A 226 -1.18 -8.89 13.06
C GLY A 226 -1.27 -10.10 13.98
N GLU A 227 -1.79 -11.23 13.47
CA GLU A 227 -2.08 -12.44 14.27
C GLU A 227 -1.02 -13.53 14.12
N LEU A 228 -0.10 -13.39 13.16
CA LEU A 228 0.89 -14.42 12.88
C LEU A 228 1.98 -14.55 13.94
N ILE A 229 2.23 -13.48 14.67
CA ILE A 229 3.11 -13.48 15.84
C ILE A 229 2.44 -12.72 16.98
N ASN A 230 2.53 -13.28 18.19
CA ASN A 230 1.94 -12.65 19.38
C ASN A 230 2.92 -11.66 20.03
N GLU A 231 3.39 -10.69 19.25
CA GLU A 231 4.38 -9.72 19.68
C GLU A 231 3.84 -8.30 19.65
N THR A 232 4.24 -7.48 20.60
CA THR A 232 3.90 -6.07 20.66
C THR A 232 5.16 -5.21 20.78
N TRP A 233 5.19 -4.08 20.06
CA TRP A 233 6.34 -3.18 20.08
C TRP A 233 6.47 -2.37 21.39
N HIS A 234 5.45 -2.39 22.27
CA HIS A 234 5.54 -1.80 23.61
C HIS A 234 6.37 -2.64 24.57
N LYS A 235 6.25 -3.98 24.51
CA LYS A 235 6.83 -4.90 25.49
C LYS A 235 8.24 -5.36 25.13
N LYS A 236 8.59 -5.38 23.86
CA LYS A 236 9.88 -5.90 23.37
C LYS A 236 10.59 -4.89 22.47
N THR A 237 11.91 -4.97 22.43
CA THR A 237 12.71 -4.24 21.45
C THR A 237 12.48 -4.82 20.05
N ILE A 238 12.68 -4.01 19.02
CA ILE A 238 12.54 -4.47 17.64
C ILE A 238 13.51 -5.62 17.32
N LYS A 239 14.70 -5.60 17.91
CA LYS A 239 15.67 -6.71 17.79
C LYS A 239 15.12 -8.01 18.37
N GLN A 240 14.50 -7.96 19.56
CA GLN A 240 13.87 -9.14 20.18
C GLN A 240 12.72 -9.68 19.34
N ILE A 241 11.85 -8.80 18.82
CA ILE A 241 10.74 -9.19 17.92
C ILE A 241 11.29 -9.82 16.64
N TRP A 242 12.31 -9.18 16.03
CA TRP A 242 12.92 -9.66 14.79
C TRP A 242 13.60 -11.02 14.89
N SER A 243 14.11 -11.34 16.06
CA SER A 243 14.76 -12.64 16.40
C SER A 243 13.87 -13.57 17.23
N SER A 244 12.56 -13.28 17.36
CA SER A 244 11.64 -14.11 18.13
C SER A 244 11.57 -15.55 17.59
N GLN A 245 11.29 -16.49 18.48
CA GLN A 245 11.13 -17.89 18.11
C GLN A 245 9.97 -18.07 17.12
N GLU A 246 8.87 -17.36 17.33
CA GLU A 246 7.67 -17.39 16.45
C GLU A 246 8.01 -16.94 15.03
N LEU A 247 8.65 -15.77 14.87
CA LEU A 247 9.03 -15.25 13.54
C LEU A 247 10.05 -16.16 12.85
N ASN A 248 11.01 -16.69 13.60
CA ASN A 248 12.00 -17.62 13.05
C ASN A 248 11.37 -18.95 12.63
N ALA A 249 10.41 -19.49 13.38
CA ALA A 249 9.66 -20.68 12.98
C ALA A 249 8.88 -20.47 11.66
N ILE A 250 8.26 -19.29 11.49
CA ILE A 250 7.59 -18.92 10.25
C ILE A 250 8.58 -18.82 9.08
N ARG A 251 9.73 -18.19 9.29
CA ARG A 251 10.82 -18.12 8.29
C ARG A 251 11.27 -19.51 7.85
N GLN A 252 11.53 -20.41 8.80
CA GLN A 252 11.92 -21.79 8.51
C GLN A 252 10.87 -22.55 7.69
N LYS A 253 9.59 -22.43 8.05
CA LYS A 253 8.49 -23.03 7.26
C LYS A 253 8.53 -22.56 5.79
N THR A 254 8.72 -21.26 5.55
CA THR A 254 8.75 -20.73 4.18
C THR A 254 10.00 -21.12 3.40
N LEU A 255 11.14 -21.34 4.08
CA LEU A 255 12.37 -21.84 3.45
C LEU A 255 12.18 -23.24 2.86
N ILE A 256 11.53 -24.14 3.59
CA ILE A 256 11.27 -25.53 3.12
C ILE A 256 10.02 -25.63 2.23
N GLY A 257 9.39 -24.49 1.92
CA GLY A 257 8.21 -24.44 1.06
C GLY A 257 6.90 -24.82 1.72
N ASN A 258 6.87 -24.99 3.03
CA ASN A 258 5.66 -25.17 3.82
C ASN A 258 5.07 -23.78 4.13
N ASN A 259 4.33 -23.22 3.15
CA ASN A 259 3.77 -21.89 3.25
C ASN A 259 2.56 -21.87 4.19
N LEU A 260 2.36 -20.72 4.85
CA LEU A 260 1.18 -20.47 5.68
C LEU A 260 -0.09 -20.41 4.82
N GLU A 261 -1.24 -20.62 5.46
CA GLU A 261 -2.56 -20.50 4.81
C GLU A 261 -2.74 -19.16 4.11
N ILE A 262 -2.35 -18.07 4.77
CA ILE A 262 -2.43 -16.70 4.20
C ILE A 262 -1.57 -16.50 2.93
N CYS A 263 -0.64 -17.41 2.66
CA CYS A 263 0.22 -17.35 1.48
C CYS A 263 -0.44 -17.92 0.22
N LYS A 264 -1.56 -18.62 0.33
CA LYS A 264 -2.21 -19.30 -0.82
C LYS A 264 -2.54 -18.35 -1.96
N ASN A 265 -2.92 -17.12 -1.66
CA ASN A 265 -3.29 -16.10 -2.64
C ASN A 265 -2.20 -15.01 -2.79
N CYS A 266 -0.92 -15.37 -2.59
CA CYS A 266 0.21 -14.44 -2.66
C CYS A 266 1.19 -14.85 -3.76
N ASP A 267 1.65 -13.88 -4.57
CA ASP A 267 2.62 -14.05 -5.68
C ASP A 267 3.77 -13.02 -5.63
N ILE A 268 4.01 -12.48 -4.43
CA ILE A 268 4.97 -11.36 -4.22
C ILE A 268 6.35 -11.91 -3.86
#